data_6d10de8144a4bb370396e5b77cabb4bc
#
_entry.id   6d10de8144a4bb370396e5b77cabb4bc
#
_cell.length_a   1.000
_cell.length_b   1.000
_cell.length_c   1.000
_cell.angle_alpha   90.00
_cell.angle_beta   90.00
_cell.angle_gamma   90.00
#
_symmetry.space_group_name_H-M   'P 1'
#
loop_
_entity.id
_entity.type
_entity.pdbx_description
1 polymer ?
#
loop_
_entity_poly.entity_id
_entity_poly.type
_entity_poly.pdbx_seq_one_letter_code
_entity_poly.pdbx_strand_id
1 'polypeptide(L)'
;TIVEYELTWLPEGFSFQKEQDLSNSTYLTYANDSGQRILFSYLEGNDATSLFMAADYTEVQSVQIGNINADFYQASQETSPNGLVWVSEEENMCFCITASLPKDTIIKVAEGIQKNNQKNF
;
A
#
# COMPACT_ATOMS: atom_id res chain seq x y z
N THR A 1 -2.81 4.45 -22.09
CA THR A 1 -2.78 5.44 -21.02
C THR A 1 -2.28 4.80 -19.74
N ILE A 2 -1.30 5.41 -19.14
CA ILE A 2 -0.72 4.90 -17.91
C ILE A 2 -1.34 5.65 -16.74
N VAL A 3 -1.86 4.89 -15.80
CA VAL A 3 -2.42 5.46 -14.58
C VAL A 3 -1.46 5.19 -13.46
N GLU A 4 -1.08 6.24 -12.75
CA GLU A 4 -0.16 6.15 -11.64
C GLU A 4 -0.86 6.57 -10.36
N TYR A 5 -0.42 5.99 -9.26
CA TYR A 5 -0.94 6.30 -7.94
C TYR A 5 0.22 6.71 -7.05
N GLU A 6 -0.02 7.60 -6.13
CA GLU A 6 1.02 8.05 -5.22
C GLU A 6 0.45 8.30 -3.84
N LEU A 7 1.33 8.26 -2.85
CA LEU A 7 0.96 8.59 -1.49
C LEU A 7 1.10 10.09 -1.30
N THR A 8 0.06 10.74 -0.83
CA THR A 8 0.10 12.18 -0.59
C THR A 8 0.29 12.52 0.88
N TRP A 9 0.14 11.53 1.77
CA TRP A 9 0.39 11.74 3.17
C TRP A 9 1.36 10.67 3.68
N LEU A 10 2.37 11.09 4.41
CA LEU A 10 3.35 10.19 5.00
C LEU A 10 3.56 10.58 6.46
N PRO A 11 3.85 9.60 7.33
CA PRO A 11 4.25 9.96 8.68
C PRO A 11 5.51 10.80 8.66
N GLU A 12 5.71 11.55 9.73
CA GLU A 12 6.84 12.47 9.83
C GLU A 12 8.15 11.72 9.61
N GLY A 13 9.02 12.31 8.80
CA GLY A 13 10.34 11.75 8.55
C GLY A 13 10.45 10.83 7.37
N PHE A 14 9.33 10.39 6.81
CA PHE A 14 9.36 9.51 5.65
C PHE A 14 9.45 10.31 4.36
N SER A 15 10.18 9.77 3.41
CA SER A 15 10.29 10.38 2.09
C SER A 15 10.41 9.30 1.04
N PHE A 16 10.06 9.66 -0.18
CA PHE A 16 10.14 8.76 -1.32
C PHE A 16 11.58 8.37 -1.59
N GLN A 17 11.82 7.08 -1.84
CA GLN A 17 13.14 6.58 -2.12
C GLN A 17 13.29 6.09 -3.54
N LYS A 18 12.40 5.22 -4.00
CA LYS A 18 12.54 4.66 -5.33
C LYS A 18 11.24 4.09 -5.82
N GLU A 19 11.15 3.96 -7.13
CA GLU A 19 10.03 3.34 -7.81
C GLU A 19 10.56 2.22 -8.69
N GLN A 20 9.85 1.10 -8.70
CA GLN A 20 10.19 -0.02 -9.56
C GLN A 20 8.96 -0.45 -10.33
N ASP A 21 9.03 -0.37 -11.65
CA ASP A 21 7.93 -0.76 -12.52
C ASP A 21 8.21 -2.13 -13.10
N LEU A 22 7.23 -3.02 -12.94
CA LEU A 22 7.25 -4.33 -13.58
C LEU A 22 6.16 -4.33 -14.64
N SER A 23 6.00 -5.44 -15.34
CA SER A 23 5.14 -5.44 -16.52
C SER A 23 3.70 -5.03 -16.20
N ASN A 24 3.17 -5.44 -15.03
CA ASN A 24 1.79 -5.10 -14.67
C ASN A 24 1.66 -4.62 -13.24
N SER A 25 2.78 -4.29 -12.58
CA SER A 25 2.76 -3.85 -11.19
C SER A 25 3.81 -2.79 -10.95
N THR A 26 3.58 -1.96 -9.95
CA THR A 26 4.48 -0.88 -9.58
C THR A 26 4.71 -0.94 -8.08
N TYR A 27 5.97 -0.73 -7.68
CA TYR A 27 6.37 -0.74 -6.28
C TYR A 27 7.04 0.57 -5.94
N LEU A 28 6.52 1.25 -4.91
CA LEU A 28 7.07 2.52 -4.45
C LEU A 28 7.57 2.32 -3.02
N THR A 29 8.82 2.70 -2.78
CA THR A 29 9.43 2.55 -1.46
C THR A 29 9.64 3.92 -0.84
N TYR A 30 9.23 4.06 0.41
CA TYR A 30 9.41 5.24 1.23
C TYR A 30 10.16 4.83 2.49
N ALA A 31 10.97 5.72 3.02
CA ALA A 31 11.76 5.38 4.21
C ALA A 31 12.04 6.61 5.02
N ASN A 32 12.39 6.39 6.30
CA ASN A 32 12.81 7.45 7.19
C ASN A 32 14.25 7.21 7.63
N ASP A 33 14.80 8.14 8.43
CA ASP A 33 16.18 8.05 8.86
C ASP A 33 16.42 6.90 9.83
N SER A 34 15.38 6.37 10.45
CA SER A 34 15.50 5.24 11.36
C SER A 34 15.53 3.90 10.63
N GLY A 35 15.42 3.91 9.32
CA GLY A 35 15.44 2.66 8.55
C GLY A 35 14.08 2.00 8.40
N GLN A 36 13.03 2.62 8.89
CA GLN A 36 11.68 2.09 8.67
C GLN A 36 11.25 2.37 7.24
N ARG A 37 10.48 1.44 6.69
CA ARG A 37 10.06 1.54 5.30
C ARG A 37 8.55 1.39 5.17
N ILE A 38 8.01 2.08 4.17
CA ILE A 38 6.65 1.87 3.71
C ILE A 38 6.76 1.42 2.27
N LEU A 39 6.20 0.27 1.96
CA LEU A 39 6.16 -0.23 0.60
C LEU A 39 4.73 -0.16 0.11
N PHE A 40 4.51 0.65 -0.93
CA PHE A 40 3.21 0.79 -1.56
C PHE A 40 3.30 0.16 -2.94
N SER A 41 2.40 -0.77 -3.23
CA SER A 41 2.40 -1.42 -4.52
C SER A 41 1.00 -1.48 -5.08
N TYR A 42 0.91 -1.49 -6.41
CA TYR A 42 -0.37 -1.66 -7.07
C TYR A 42 -0.19 -2.49 -8.32
N LEU A 43 -1.26 -3.15 -8.71
CA LEU A 43 -1.26 -4.13 -9.77
C LEU A 43 -2.57 -4.04 -10.51
N GLU A 44 -2.51 -4.06 -11.84
CA GLU A 44 -3.71 -4.08 -12.65
C GLU A 44 -4.40 -5.44 -12.48
N GLY A 45 -5.72 -5.42 -12.31
CA GLY A 45 -6.50 -6.62 -12.13
C GLY A 45 -7.16 -6.65 -10.77
N ASN A 46 -7.77 -7.78 -10.43
CA ASN A 46 -8.50 -7.91 -9.18
C ASN A 46 -8.00 -9.09 -8.33
N ASP A 47 -6.78 -9.55 -8.55
CA ASP A 47 -6.19 -10.65 -7.78
C ASP A 47 -5.03 -10.10 -6.96
N ALA A 48 -5.31 -9.75 -5.72
CA ALA A 48 -4.34 -9.12 -4.84
C ALA A 48 -3.30 -10.11 -4.30
N THR A 49 -3.48 -11.40 -4.51
CA THR A 49 -2.51 -12.37 -3.97
C THR A 49 -1.14 -12.23 -4.62
N SER A 50 -1.07 -11.62 -5.80
CA SER A 50 0.21 -11.38 -6.46
C SER A 50 1.03 -10.31 -5.79
N LEU A 51 0.39 -9.43 -5.03
CA LEU A 51 1.09 -8.31 -4.40
C LEU A 51 1.55 -8.64 -3.01
N PHE A 52 0.84 -9.51 -2.34
CA PHE A 52 1.03 -9.68 -0.91
C PHE A 52 0.93 -11.15 -0.56
N MET A 53 1.99 -11.68 0.02
CA MET A 53 2.00 -13.05 0.47
C MET A 53 2.02 -13.05 1.98
N ALA A 54 0.92 -13.50 2.56
CA ALA A 54 0.80 -13.58 4.00
C ALA A 54 1.74 -14.68 4.48
N ALA A 55 2.67 -14.30 5.33
CA ALA A 55 3.62 -15.27 5.85
C ALA A 55 3.41 -15.48 7.33
N ASP A 56 3.54 -14.46 8.11
CA ASP A 56 3.69 -14.60 9.54
C ASP A 56 2.72 -13.66 10.24
N TYR A 57 1.42 -13.92 10.08
CA TYR A 57 0.41 -13.02 10.61
C TYR A 57 -0.42 -13.71 11.66
N THR A 58 -0.79 -12.98 12.71
CA THR A 58 -1.63 -13.51 13.77
C THR A 58 -3.09 -13.44 13.44
N GLU A 59 -3.50 -12.42 12.69
CA GLU A 59 -4.91 -12.30 12.37
C GLU A 59 -5.10 -11.38 11.17
N VAL A 60 -6.28 -11.50 10.57
CA VAL A 60 -6.71 -10.63 9.48
C VAL A 60 -7.98 -9.94 9.92
N GLN A 61 -8.04 -8.64 9.76
CA GLN A 61 -9.20 -7.83 10.16
C GLN A 61 -9.77 -7.11 8.96
N SER A 62 -11.09 -7.05 8.91
CA SER A 62 -11.77 -6.19 7.92
C SER A 62 -11.73 -4.77 8.44
N VAL A 63 -11.24 -3.86 7.61
CA VAL A 63 -11.16 -2.45 7.96
C VAL A 63 -11.70 -1.63 6.80
N GLN A 64 -11.82 -0.33 6.99
CA GLN A 64 -12.28 0.54 5.92
C GLN A 64 -11.30 1.67 5.69
N ILE A 65 -11.09 1.97 4.41
CA ILE A 65 -10.33 3.12 3.95
C ILE A 65 -11.38 4.06 3.34
N GLY A 66 -11.84 5.04 4.13
CA GLY A 66 -13.00 5.80 3.72
C GLY A 66 -14.20 4.87 3.64
N ASN A 67 -14.76 4.68 2.44
CA ASN A 67 -15.87 3.74 2.24
C ASN A 67 -15.45 2.49 1.46
N ILE A 68 -14.15 2.23 1.38
CA ILE A 68 -13.62 1.06 0.68
C ILE A 68 -13.27 0.00 1.71
N ASN A 69 -13.70 -1.24 1.46
CA ASN A 69 -13.37 -2.35 2.33
C ASN A 69 -11.97 -2.85 2.04
N ALA A 70 -11.21 -3.15 3.09
CA ALA A 70 -9.84 -3.61 2.98
C ALA A 70 -9.57 -4.68 4.02
N ASP A 71 -8.49 -5.44 3.83
CA ASP A 71 -8.04 -6.45 4.77
C ASP A 71 -6.73 -5.99 5.39
N PHE A 72 -6.69 -5.98 6.71
CA PHE A 72 -5.49 -5.63 7.45
C PHE A 72 -4.89 -6.90 8.06
N TYR A 73 -3.61 -7.14 7.76
CA TYR A 73 -2.88 -8.31 8.25
C TYR A 73 -1.95 -7.87 9.37
N GLN A 74 -2.21 -8.39 10.57
CA GLN A 74 -1.41 -8.05 11.75
C GLN A 74 -0.20 -8.97 11.82
N ALA A 75 1.00 -8.40 11.80
CA ALA A 75 2.22 -9.17 11.92
C ALA A 75 2.31 -9.85 13.29
N SER A 76 2.97 -11.00 13.32
CA SER A 76 3.13 -11.75 14.56
C SER A 76 4.22 -11.17 15.44
N GLN A 77 5.09 -10.33 14.90
CA GLN A 77 6.18 -9.71 15.64
C GLN A 77 6.19 -8.22 15.37
N GLU A 78 6.64 -7.46 16.37
CA GLU A 78 6.67 -6.00 16.23
C GLU A 78 7.59 -5.52 15.14
N THR A 79 8.65 -6.27 14.85
CA THR A 79 9.62 -5.87 13.85
C THR A 79 9.20 -6.27 12.44
N SER A 80 8.17 -7.08 12.32
CA SER A 80 7.68 -7.49 11.00
C SER A 80 6.65 -6.48 10.49
N PRO A 81 6.55 -6.31 9.18
CA PRO A 81 5.59 -5.35 8.65
C PRO A 81 4.16 -5.87 8.71
N ASN A 82 3.25 -4.97 9.02
CA ASN A 82 1.83 -5.21 8.85
C ASN A 82 1.47 -4.98 7.39
N GLY A 83 0.33 -5.51 6.96
CA GLY A 83 -0.09 -5.36 5.57
C GLY A 83 -1.51 -4.88 5.46
N LEU A 84 -1.78 -4.04 4.48
CA LEU A 84 -3.12 -3.57 4.17
C LEU A 84 -3.34 -3.81 2.68
N VAL A 85 -4.39 -4.55 2.35
CA VAL A 85 -4.64 -4.98 0.98
C VAL A 85 -6.09 -4.69 0.61
N TRP A 86 -6.31 -4.14 -0.57
CA TRP A 86 -7.68 -3.92 -1.05
C TRP A 86 -7.72 -3.94 -2.56
N VAL A 87 -8.94 -4.11 -3.07
CA VAL A 87 -9.20 -4.15 -4.51
C VAL A 87 -10.19 -3.06 -4.84
N SER A 88 -9.91 -2.31 -5.89
CA SER A 88 -10.84 -1.35 -6.45
C SER A 88 -11.40 -1.93 -7.73
N GLU A 89 -12.67 -2.34 -7.69
CA GLU A 89 -13.31 -2.87 -8.89
C GLU A 89 -13.52 -1.77 -9.93
N GLU A 90 -13.79 -0.58 -9.46
CA GLU A 90 -14.01 0.56 -10.35
C GLU A 90 -12.76 0.85 -11.18
N GLU A 91 -11.59 0.77 -10.55
CA GLU A 91 -10.32 1.05 -11.21
C GLU A 91 -9.70 -0.20 -11.82
N ASN A 92 -10.21 -1.36 -11.49
CA ASN A 92 -9.62 -2.65 -11.86
C ASN A 92 -8.17 -2.73 -11.39
N MET A 93 -7.95 -2.39 -10.13
CA MET A 93 -6.62 -2.36 -9.54
C MET A 93 -6.63 -3.02 -8.16
N CYS A 94 -5.50 -3.61 -7.81
CA CYS A 94 -5.24 -4.10 -6.47
C CYS A 94 -4.17 -3.23 -5.84
N PHE A 95 -4.29 -2.99 -4.54
CA PHE A 95 -3.36 -2.15 -3.81
C PHE A 95 -2.88 -2.85 -2.56
N CYS A 96 -1.64 -2.56 -2.18
CA CYS A 96 -1.06 -3.13 -0.98
C CYS A 96 -0.10 -2.13 -0.34
N ILE A 97 -0.19 -2.00 0.98
CA ILE A 97 0.79 -1.22 1.75
C ILE A 97 1.35 -2.14 2.82
N THR A 98 2.67 -2.24 2.91
CA THR A 98 3.31 -2.94 4.02
C THR A 98 4.23 -1.98 4.75
N ALA A 99 4.18 -2.03 6.07
CA ALA A 99 4.98 -1.14 6.90
C ALA A 99 4.95 -1.64 8.33
N SER A 100 6.05 -1.42 9.06
CA SER A 100 6.10 -1.73 10.49
C SER A 100 5.55 -0.55 11.28
N LEU A 101 4.29 -0.24 11.03
CA LEU A 101 3.59 0.90 11.63
C LEU A 101 2.24 0.41 12.17
N PRO A 102 1.66 1.15 13.11
CA PRO A 102 0.35 0.77 13.64
C PRO A 102 -0.74 0.80 12.56
N LYS A 103 -1.79 0.05 12.82
CA LYS A 103 -2.90 -0.07 11.88
C LYS A 103 -3.47 1.29 11.48
N ASP A 104 -3.73 2.14 12.46
CA ASP A 104 -4.36 3.43 12.17
C ASP A 104 -3.47 4.31 11.30
N THR A 105 -2.16 4.22 11.49
CA THR A 105 -1.23 4.98 10.68
C THR A 105 -1.22 4.47 9.24
N ILE A 106 -1.23 3.16 9.07
CA ILE A 106 -1.24 2.58 7.72
C ILE A 106 -2.53 2.94 6.99
N ILE A 107 -3.67 2.91 7.71
CA ILE A 107 -4.94 3.30 7.10
C ILE A 107 -4.89 4.77 6.67
N LYS A 108 -4.29 5.61 7.50
CA LYS A 108 -4.17 7.03 7.15
C LYS A 108 -3.32 7.24 5.91
N VAL A 109 -2.24 6.47 5.78
CA VAL A 109 -1.42 6.51 4.56
C VAL A 109 -2.27 6.14 3.35
N ALA A 110 -3.08 5.07 3.48
CA ALA A 110 -3.93 4.62 2.38
C ALA A 110 -4.97 5.67 1.99
N GLU A 111 -5.50 6.39 2.98
CA GLU A 111 -6.49 7.43 2.70
C GLU A 111 -5.92 8.58 1.87
N GLY A 112 -4.61 8.73 1.87
CA GLY A 112 -3.95 9.78 1.11
C GLY A 112 -3.52 9.39 -0.29
N ILE A 113 -3.90 8.19 -0.75
CA ILE A 113 -3.51 7.78 -2.09
C ILE A 113 -4.31 8.56 -3.11
N GLN A 114 -3.60 9.08 -4.10
CA GLN A 114 -4.23 9.82 -5.19
C GLN A 114 -3.81 9.22 -6.51
N LYS A 115 -4.78 9.18 -7.41
CA LYS A 115 -4.58 8.74 -8.78
C LYS A 115 -4.00 9.91 -9.56
N ASN A 116 -2.88 9.70 -10.18
CA ASN A 116 -2.20 10.71 -10.96
C ASN A 116 -2.48 10.47 -12.43
N ASN A 117 -3.48 11.16 -12.97
CA ASN A 117 -3.87 11.07 -14.37
C ASN A 117 -3.07 12.05 -15.16
N GLN A 118 -2.07 11.64 -15.74
CA GLN A 118 -1.23 12.54 -16.46
C GLN A 118 -1.84 13.02 -17.72
N LYS A 119 -1.85 13.46 -17.88
CA LYS A 119 -2.04 13.76 -18.68
C LYS A 119 -1.88 14.00 -19.54
N ASN A 120 -2.10 14.02 -19.64
CA ASN A 120 -2.17 14.14 -20.32
C ASN A 120 -2.06 15.05 -21.08
N PHE A 121 -1.86 15.37 -21.45
CA PHE A 121 -1.85 16.21 -22.21
C PHE A 121 -1.37 16.23 -23.04
#